data_94e776b1b10f3a060f68a594c1f9362d
#
_entry.id   94e776b1b10f3a060f68a594c1f9362d
#
_cell.length_a   1.000
_cell.length_b   1.000
_cell.length_c   1.000
_cell.angle_alpha   90.00
_cell.angle_beta   90.00
_cell.angle_gamma   90.00
#
_symmetry.space_group_name_H-M   'P 1'
#
loop_
_entity.id
_entity.type
_entity.pdbx_description
1 polymer ?
#
loop_
_entity_poly.entity_id
_entity_poly.type
_entity_poly.pdbx_seq_one_letter_code
_entity_poly.pdbx_strand_id
1 'polypeptide(L)'
;MDIGMVVTLEEALLLKSMELNLEATIWSATPTDHRSLMPKPRYKTTNWKQYNKALINRGSLTFWIDEEAFAEWNQNKQGKRGRPRRFSDLAITTALMVKRVFSMPLRALQGFIDSVFKLANIPLVCPHYTCISRRAKEVEISFKTKTRGAIQHLAIDATGLKVYGEGEWKVKKHGTDGKRRVWRKLHIAVDTSTHEIIAAELSLSNVTDAEVFPNLLKQTHRKIIEISGDGAYDTRDCHDAIRVKRAVPLIPPREGAAFWEQGHPRNLAVGCQKLYGSNKKWKMRYGYHKRSISETAMYRVKQLLGGKLSLRNYNAQVGETYAMIKALNKLTGLGMPETQYIV
;
A
#
# COMPACT_ATOMS: atom_id res chain seq x y z
N MET A 1 12.18 -14.06 44.41
CA MET A 1 13.05 -14.48 43.29
C MET A 1 12.16 -14.55 42.05
N ASP A 2 12.04 -13.40 41.36
CA ASP A 2 11.29 -13.34 40.09
C ASP A 2 12.26 -13.67 38.96
N ILE A 3 12.06 -14.86 38.39
CA ILE A 3 12.75 -15.27 37.17
C ILE A 3 11.98 -14.65 36.03
N GLY A 4 12.35 -13.42 35.65
CA GLY A 4 11.87 -12.79 34.44
C GLY A 4 12.32 -13.59 33.22
N MET A 5 11.40 -14.31 32.60
CA MET A 5 11.62 -15.05 31.37
C MET A 5 11.93 -14.05 30.25
N VAL A 6 13.20 -13.95 29.88
CA VAL A 6 13.65 -13.17 28.72
C VAL A 6 13.25 -13.95 27.48
N VAL A 7 12.11 -13.58 26.92
CA VAL A 7 11.69 -14.12 25.60
C VAL A 7 12.70 -13.60 24.58
N THR A 8 13.37 -14.52 23.90
CA THR A 8 14.33 -14.16 22.85
C THR A 8 13.63 -13.49 21.67
N LEU A 9 14.36 -12.61 20.97
CA LEU A 9 13.82 -11.91 19.80
C LEU A 9 13.26 -12.86 18.73
N GLU A 10 13.84 -14.07 18.63
CA GLU A 10 13.38 -15.14 17.74
C GLU A 10 12.03 -15.71 18.17
N GLU A 11 11.83 -15.96 19.46
CA GLU A 11 10.55 -16.47 19.99
C GLU A 11 9.42 -15.43 19.84
N ALA A 12 9.69 -14.15 20.05
CA ALA A 12 8.71 -13.07 19.83
C ALA A 12 8.34 -12.94 18.34
N LEU A 13 9.28 -13.12 17.44
CA LEU A 13 9.05 -13.13 16.00
C LEU A 13 8.31 -14.39 15.54
N LEU A 14 8.59 -15.55 16.14
CA LEU A 14 7.90 -16.82 15.88
C LEU A 14 6.45 -16.77 16.35
N LEU A 15 6.18 -16.25 17.54
CA LEU A 15 4.83 -16.07 18.08
C LEU A 15 4.00 -15.13 17.18
N LYS A 16 4.58 -14.03 16.71
CA LYS A 16 3.89 -13.10 15.81
C LYS A 16 3.64 -13.70 14.42
N SER A 17 4.51 -14.58 13.94
CA SER A 17 4.29 -15.33 12.70
C SER A 17 3.22 -16.41 12.84
N MET A 18 3.09 -17.01 14.02
CA MET A 18 2.03 -17.97 14.34
C MET A 18 0.66 -17.30 14.50
N GLU A 19 0.57 -16.11 15.11
CA GLU A 19 -0.68 -15.33 15.16
C GLU A 19 -1.16 -14.93 13.75
N LEU A 20 -0.25 -14.54 12.87
CA LEU A 20 -0.57 -14.22 11.47
C LEU A 20 -1.07 -15.45 10.67
N ASN A 21 -0.65 -16.67 11.05
CA ASN A 21 -1.14 -17.90 10.44
C ASN A 21 -2.48 -18.39 11.05
N LEU A 22 -2.72 -18.15 12.35
CA LEU A 22 -4.00 -18.48 12.99
C LEU A 22 -5.16 -17.62 12.49
N GLU A 23 -4.94 -16.31 12.27
CA GLU A 23 -6.00 -15.44 11.73
C GLU A 23 -6.39 -15.81 10.29
N ALA A 24 -5.47 -16.35 9.49
CA ALA A 24 -5.79 -16.87 8.17
C ALA A 24 -6.72 -18.11 8.22
N THR A 25 -6.75 -18.82 9.34
CA THR A 25 -7.54 -20.06 9.53
C THR A 25 -8.91 -19.80 10.15
N ILE A 26 -9.09 -18.68 10.88
CA ILE A 26 -10.35 -18.38 11.63
C ILE A 26 -11.43 -17.72 10.73
N TRP A 27 -11.11 -17.33 9.51
CA TRP A 27 -12.09 -16.70 8.59
C TRP A 27 -12.95 -17.70 7.79
N SER A 28 -13.04 -18.97 8.21
CA SER A 28 -13.88 -19.99 7.56
C SER A 28 -15.25 -20.26 8.22
N ALA A 29 -15.61 -19.51 9.25
CA ALA A 29 -16.87 -19.74 9.99
C ALA A 29 -17.74 -18.48 10.04
N THR A 30 -18.63 -18.30 9.08
CA THR A 30 -19.86 -17.50 9.20
C THR A 30 -21.05 -18.20 8.53
N PRO A 31 -22.30 -17.90 8.95
CA PRO A 31 -23.39 -18.85 8.92
C PRO A 31 -24.05 -19.03 7.54
N THR A 32 -24.58 -20.20 7.36
CA THR A 32 -25.41 -20.71 6.27
C THR A 32 -26.35 -19.68 5.62
N ASP A 33 -25.98 -19.22 4.43
CA ASP A 33 -26.92 -18.71 3.43
C ASP A 33 -27.05 -19.76 2.31
N HIS A 34 -28.26 -20.23 2.08
CA HIS A 34 -28.62 -21.24 1.07
C HIS A 34 -28.52 -20.70 -0.35
N ARG A 35 -27.35 -20.21 -0.78
CA ARG A 35 -27.06 -19.85 -2.17
C ARG A 35 -26.00 -20.76 -2.76
N SER A 36 -26.49 -21.64 -3.65
CA SER A 36 -25.77 -22.46 -4.64
C SER A 36 -24.65 -23.37 -4.15
N LEU A 37 -24.90 -24.65 -4.29
CA LEU A 37 -23.99 -25.81 -4.18
C LEU A 37 -22.87 -25.82 -5.26
N MET A 38 -22.25 -24.68 -5.54
CA MET A 38 -21.02 -24.69 -6.32
C MET A 38 -19.82 -24.80 -5.34
N PRO A 39 -18.97 -25.82 -5.48
CA PRO A 39 -17.79 -25.93 -4.64
C PRO A 39 -16.94 -24.66 -4.80
N LYS A 40 -16.53 -24.07 -3.68
CA LYS A 40 -15.64 -22.90 -3.70
C LYS A 40 -14.39 -23.24 -4.51
N PRO A 41 -13.98 -22.39 -5.46
CA PRO A 41 -12.81 -22.65 -6.27
C PRO A 41 -11.58 -22.86 -5.35
N ARG A 42 -10.93 -23.99 -5.54
CA ARG A 42 -9.71 -24.33 -4.79
C ARG A 42 -8.50 -23.84 -5.59
N TYR A 43 -7.64 -23.05 -4.95
CA TYR A 43 -6.40 -22.59 -5.54
C TYR A 43 -5.21 -23.26 -4.83
N LYS A 44 -4.23 -23.70 -5.61
CA LYS A 44 -2.96 -24.23 -5.11
C LYS A 44 -1.86 -23.23 -5.46
N THR A 45 -1.03 -22.90 -4.48
CA THR A 45 0.19 -22.12 -4.73
C THR A 45 1.23 -23.04 -5.36
N THR A 46 1.68 -22.70 -6.58
CA THR A 46 2.61 -23.52 -7.37
C THR A 46 4.08 -23.26 -7.00
N ASN A 47 4.40 -22.03 -6.61
CA ASN A 47 5.77 -21.61 -6.26
C ASN A 47 6.00 -21.56 -4.73
N TRP A 48 5.38 -22.44 -3.95
CA TRP A 48 5.39 -22.40 -2.48
C TRP A 48 6.79 -22.28 -1.88
N LYS A 49 7.78 -23.06 -2.40
CA LYS A 49 9.15 -23.02 -1.89
C LYS A 49 9.79 -21.62 -2.00
N GLN A 50 9.63 -20.99 -3.14
CA GLN A 50 10.15 -19.63 -3.40
C GLN A 50 9.40 -18.59 -2.58
N TYR A 51 8.07 -18.69 -2.53
CA TYR A 51 7.23 -17.79 -1.77
C TYR A 51 7.50 -17.89 -0.26
N ASN A 52 7.69 -19.10 0.28
CA ASN A 52 8.05 -19.29 1.69
C ASN A 52 9.40 -18.64 2.02
N LYS A 53 10.41 -18.79 1.16
CA LYS A 53 11.69 -18.07 1.31
C LYS A 53 11.50 -16.54 1.31
N ALA A 54 10.61 -16.02 0.47
CA ALA A 54 10.26 -14.61 0.46
C ALA A 54 9.58 -14.17 1.78
N LEU A 55 8.72 -15.02 2.36
CA LEU A 55 8.10 -14.76 3.66
C LEU A 55 9.13 -14.68 4.79
N ILE A 56 10.07 -15.62 4.84
CA ILE A 56 11.17 -15.62 5.81
C ILE A 56 12.01 -14.34 5.67
N ASN A 57 12.38 -13.96 4.46
CA ASN A 57 13.18 -12.76 4.20
C ASN A 57 12.50 -11.45 4.60
N ARG A 58 11.18 -11.42 4.79
CA ARG A 58 10.47 -10.23 5.30
C ARG A 58 10.94 -9.80 6.69
N GLY A 59 11.36 -10.75 7.53
CA GLY A 59 11.92 -10.50 8.86
C GLY A 59 13.40 -10.13 8.86
N SER A 60 14.11 -10.29 7.73
CA SER A 60 15.55 -10.04 7.66
C SER A 60 15.89 -8.57 7.79
N LEU A 61 16.71 -8.22 8.76
CA LEU A 61 17.18 -6.83 8.95
C LEU A 61 18.08 -6.37 7.80
N THR A 62 18.89 -7.26 7.24
CA THR A 62 19.76 -6.97 6.10
C THR A 62 18.98 -6.69 4.82
N PHE A 63 17.76 -7.19 4.73
CA PHE A 63 16.84 -6.83 3.66
C PHE A 63 16.31 -5.40 3.78
N TRP A 64 16.07 -4.92 5.00
CA TRP A 64 15.53 -3.58 5.24
C TRP A 64 16.59 -2.50 5.27
N ILE A 65 17.75 -2.81 5.81
CA ILE A 65 18.91 -1.92 5.89
C ILE A 65 20.01 -2.57 5.04
N ASP A 66 19.96 -2.33 3.75
CA ASP A 66 20.87 -2.88 2.75
C ASP A 66 22.13 -2.04 2.57
N GLU A 67 23.07 -2.53 1.76
CA GLU A 67 24.35 -1.87 1.49
C GLU A 67 24.17 -0.46 0.91
N GLU A 68 23.15 -0.24 0.07
CA GLU A 68 22.84 1.08 -0.48
C GLU A 68 22.45 2.06 0.64
N ALA A 69 21.63 1.58 1.59
CA ALA A 69 21.24 2.38 2.76
C ALA A 69 22.45 2.73 3.64
N PHE A 70 23.42 1.83 3.81
CA PHE A 70 24.63 2.10 4.55
C PHE A 70 25.55 3.09 3.84
N ALA A 71 25.80 2.89 2.54
CA ALA A 71 26.69 3.74 1.74
C ALA A 71 26.19 5.20 1.70
N GLU A 72 24.88 5.38 1.60
CA GLU A 72 24.25 6.68 1.50
C GLU A 72 23.61 7.17 2.82
N TRP A 73 23.96 6.60 3.98
CA TRP A 73 23.35 6.96 5.27
C TRP A 73 23.57 8.41 5.63
N ASN A 74 24.79 8.88 5.45
CA ASN A 74 25.17 10.26 5.71
C ASN A 74 24.98 11.13 4.47
N GLN A 75 24.57 12.37 4.68
CA GLN A 75 24.37 13.33 3.61
C GLN A 75 25.73 13.85 3.09
N ASN A 76 25.93 13.83 1.79
CA ASN A 76 27.04 14.50 1.16
C ASN A 76 26.97 16.02 1.32
N LYS A 77 28.11 16.72 1.35
CA LYS A 77 28.16 18.18 1.43
C LYS A 77 27.40 18.81 0.25
N GLN A 78 26.40 19.65 0.55
CA GLN A 78 25.54 20.24 -0.48
C GLN A 78 25.95 21.65 -0.92
N GLY A 79 27.03 22.22 -0.38
CA GLY A 79 27.48 23.59 -0.73
C GLY A 79 26.52 24.72 -0.37
N LYS A 80 25.42 24.45 0.35
CA LYS A 80 24.41 25.42 0.76
C LYS A 80 24.83 26.12 2.05
N ARG A 81 24.44 27.43 2.20
CA ARG A 81 24.64 28.18 3.47
C ARG A 81 23.88 27.53 4.61
N GLY A 82 24.41 27.59 5.82
CA GLY A 82 23.82 27.05 7.04
C GLY A 82 24.37 25.70 7.47
N ARG A 83 23.86 25.16 8.59
CA ARG A 83 24.30 23.86 9.11
C ARG A 83 23.86 22.74 8.16
N PRO A 84 24.79 21.97 7.58
CA PRO A 84 24.44 20.91 6.63
C PRO A 84 23.63 19.80 7.34
N ARG A 85 22.75 19.16 6.56
CA ARG A 85 22.04 17.96 7.02
C ARG A 85 23.06 16.83 7.18
N ARG A 86 23.07 16.16 8.33
CA ARG A 86 23.96 15.02 8.61
C ARG A 86 23.49 13.75 7.91
N PHE A 87 22.19 13.50 7.92
CA PHE A 87 21.59 12.27 7.41
C PHE A 87 20.91 12.50 6.06
N SER A 88 21.02 11.54 5.17
CA SER A 88 20.40 11.58 3.83
C SER A 88 18.88 11.40 3.89
N ASP A 89 18.21 11.66 2.77
CA ASP A 89 16.80 11.33 2.62
C ASP A 89 16.56 9.82 2.59
N LEU A 90 17.54 9.04 2.12
CA LEU A 90 17.50 7.59 2.15
C LEU A 90 17.54 7.06 3.58
N ALA A 91 18.40 7.61 4.47
CA ALA A 91 18.45 7.22 5.88
C ALA A 91 17.09 7.47 6.59
N ILE A 92 16.45 8.61 6.35
CA ILE A 92 15.13 8.92 6.90
C ILE A 92 14.06 7.99 6.33
N THR A 93 14.08 7.74 5.03
CA THR A 93 13.16 6.82 4.37
C THR A 93 13.27 5.40 4.91
N THR A 94 14.51 4.90 5.06
CA THR A 94 14.80 3.57 5.63
C THR A 94 14.30 3.49 7.09
N ALA A 95 14.57 4.50 7.90
CA ALA A 95 14.06 4.56 9.26
C ALA A 95 12.51 4.53 9.31
N LEU A 96 11.83 5.26 8.42
CA LEU A 96 10.37 5.25 8.33
C LEU A 96 9.82 3.89 7.83
N MET A 97 10.49 3.21 6.90
CA MET A 97 10.13 1.86 6.46
C MET A 97 10.25 0.86 7.61
N VAL A 98 11.40 0.83 8.30
CA VAL A 98 11.64 -0.04 9.46
C VAL A 98 10.61 0.21 10.56
N LYS A 99 10.34 1.50 10.87
CA LYS A 99 9.28 1.87 11.81
C LYS A 99 7.94 1.21 11.50
N ARG A 100 7.56 1.18 10.23
CA ARG A 100 6.25 0.65 9.81
C ARG A 100 6.22 -0.86 9.77
N VAL A 101 7.26 -1.49 9.25
CA VAL A 101 7.36 -2.95 9.15
C VAL A 101 7.36 -3.59 10.54
N PHE A 102 8.14 -3.03 11.48
CA PHE A 102 8.24 -3.56 12.84
C PHE A 102 7.31 -2.86 13.85
N SER A 103 6.39 -2.02 13.38
CA SER A 103 5.37 -1.35 14.19
C SER A 103 5.91 -0.59 15.41
N MET A 104 7.08 0.06 15.28
CA MET A 104 7.78 0.72 16.38
C MET A 104 7.40 2.20 16.54
N PRO A 105 7.30 2.75 17.78
CA PRO A 105 7.32 4.18 18.02
C PRO A 105 8.72 4.76 17.72
N LEU A 106 8.79 6.07 17.37
CA LEU A 106 10.05 6.70 16.93
C LEU A 106 11.23 6.57 17.90
N ARG A 107 10.96 6.58 19.21
CA ARG A 107 12.02 6.43 20.24
C ARG A 107 12.56 5.00 20.28
N ALA A 108 11.68 4.01 20.23
CA ALA A 108 12.10 2.60 20.16
C ALA A 108 12.83 2.29 18.86
N LEU A 109 12.39 2.87 17.73
CA LEU A 109 13.07 2.77 16.45
C LEU A 109 14.53 3.25 16.52
N GLN A 110 14.79 4.39 17.18
CA GLN A 110 16.15 4.89 17.34
C GLN A 110 17.01 3.89 18.09
N GLY A 111 16.57 3.41 19.26
CA GLY A 111 17.31 2.41 20.04
C GLY A 111 17.52 1.11 19.28
N PHE A 112 16.53 0.68 18.51
CA PHE A 112 16.62 -0.53 17.68
C PHE A 112 17.71 -0.39 16.60
N ILE A 113 17.68 0.69 15.81
CA ILE A 113 18.66 0.90 14.74
C ILE A 113 20.08 1.07 15.31
N ASP A 114 20.23 1.84 16.42
CA ASP A 114 21.53 2.00 17.10
C ASP A 114 22.06 0.63 17.59
N SER A 115 21.20 -0.23 18.12
CA SER A 115 21.58 -1.59 18.55
C SER A 115 22.01 -2.45 17.36
N VAL A 116 21.30 -2.37 16.23
CA VAL A 116 21.66 -3.10 14.99
C VAL A 116 23.04 -2.67 14.50
N PHE A 117 23.30 -1.37 14.45
CA PHE A 117 24.62 -0.86 14.02
C PHE A 117 25.75 -1.30 14.96
N LYS A 118 25.49 -1.28 16.28
CA LYS A 118 26.45 -1.75 17.27
C LYS A 118 26.75 -3.24 17.12
N LEU A 119 25.73 -4.09 16.97
CA LEU A 119 25.88 -5.54 16.82
C LEU A 119 26.59 -5.92 15.50
N ALA A 120 26.32 -5.15 14.44
CA ALA A 120 26.96 -5.36 13.14
C ALA A 120 28.33 -4.69 13.01
N ASN A 121 28.85 -4.05 14.08
CA ASN A 121 30.10 -3.27 14.07
C ASN A 121 30.15 -2.17 12.98
N ILE A 122 29.00 -1.57 12.67
CA ILE A 122 28.89 -0.53 11.65
C ILE A 122 29.09 0.82 12.34
N PRO A 123 30.05 1.68 11.88
CA PRO A 123 30.35 2.97 12.49
C PRO A 123 29.35 4.06 12.12
N LEU A 124 28.06 3.74 12.16
CA LEU A 124 26.96 4.65 11.89
C LEU A 124 26.10 4.84 13.15
N VAL A 125 25.33 5.91 13.17
CA VAL A 125 24.36 6.21 14.23
C VAL A 125 22.99 6.46 13.63
N CYS A 126 21.95 6.12 14.37
CA CYS A 126 20.59 6.43 13.96
C CYS A 126 20.31 7.93 14.02
N PRO A 127 19.56 8.51 13.08
CA PRO A 127 19.01 9.85 13.25
C PRO A 127 18.19 9.93 14.54
N HIS A 128 18.40 10.97 15.33
CA HIS A 128 17.60 11.18 16.54
C HIS A 128 16.10 11.20 16.20
N TYR A 129 15.25 10.65 17.05
CA TYR A 129 13.81 10.52 16.79
C TYR A 129 13.12 11.84 16.44
N THR A 130 13.59 12.98 17.01
CA THR A 130 13.07 14.31 16.64
C THR A 130 13.50 14.74 15.24
N CYS A 131 14.71 14.32 14.81
CA CYS A 131 15.18 14.55 13.44
C CYS A 131 14.30 13.78 12.45
N ILE A 132 14.03 12.51 12.72
CA ILE A 132 13.14 11.68 11.87
C ILE A 132 11.75 12.33 11.79
N SER A 133 11.17 12.72 12.92
CA SER A 133 9.85 13.36 12.98
C SER A 133 9.78 14.67 12.19
N ARG A 134 10.81 15.50 12.29
CA ARG A 134 10.89 16.77 11.54
C ARG A 134 11.07 16.52 10.05
N ARG A 135 12.04 15.66 9.70
CA ARG A 135 12.39 15.35 8.32
C ARG A 135 11.27 14.59 7.56
N ALA A 136 10.45 13.81 8.26
CA ALA A 136 9.30 13.14 7.67
C ALA A 136 8.30 14.09 6.99
N LYS A 137 8.33 15.40 7.32
CA LYS A 137 7.49 16.42 6.67
C LYS A 137 8.03 16.91 5.33
N GLU A 138 9.33 16.74 5.10
CA GLU A 138 10.07 17.37 4.00
C GLU A 138 10.75 16.33 3.09
N VAL A 139 10.89 15.08 3.57
CA VAL A 139 11.58 14.04 2.82
C VAL A 139 10.79 13.66 1.58
N GLU A 140 11.44 13.72 0.43
CA GLU A 140 10.88 13.25 -0.83
C GLU A 140 11.15 11.75 -0.97
N ILE A 141 10.10 10.94 -0.78
CA ILE A 141 10.21 9.48 -0.85
C ILE A 141 9.77 9.00 -2.22
N SER A 142 10.72 8.58 -3.03
CA SER A 142 10.45 7.87 -4.26
C SER A 142 10.20 6.39 -3.98
N PHE A 143 9.06 5.90 -4.43
CA PHE A 143 8.71 4.47 -4.43
C PHE A 143 8.62 3.89 -5.84
N LYS A 144 9.17 4.60 -6.84
CA LYS A 144 9.23 4.14 -8.23
C LYS A 144 9.92 2.79 -8.31
N THR A 145 9.35 1.91 -9.10
CA THR A 145 9.87 0.56 -9.33
C THR A 145 10.89 0.59 -10.47
N LYS A 146 11.81 -0.39 -10.46
CA LYS A 146 12.80 -0.56 -11.54
C LYS A 146 12.21 -1.23 -12.79
N THR A 147 10.97 -1.70 -12.72
CA THR A 147 10.26 -2.37 -13.79
C THR A 147 10.08 -1.48 -15.01
N ARG A 148 10.42 -1.99 -16.18
CA ARG A 148 10.35 -1.29 -17.47
C ARG A 148 9.24 -1.91 -18.34
N GLY A 149 8.94 -1.24 -19.48
CA GLY A 149 7.95 -1.70 -20.44
C GLY A 149 6.54 -1.15 -20.19
N ALA A 150 5.58 -1.56 -21.01
CA ALA A 150 4.20 -1.13 -20.92
C ALA A 150 3.49 -1.83 -19.74
N ILE A 151 2.61 -1.09 -19.07
CA ILE A 151 1.69 -1.62 -18.08
C ILE A 151 0.47 -2.16 -18.83
N GLN A 152 0.26 -3.47 -18.77
CA GLN A 152 -0.87 -4.09 -19.48
C GLN A 152 -2.20 -3.69 -18.87
N HIS A 153 -2.28 -3.71 -17.54
CA HIS A 153 -3.50 -3.36 -16.82
C HIS A 153 -3.15 -2.67 -15.50
N LEU A 154 -3.59 -1.42 -15.37
CA LEU A 154 -3.44 -0.61 -14.16
C LEU A 154 -4.75 -0.61 -13.38
N ALA A 155 -4.76 -1.16 -12.18
CA ALA A 155 -5.93 -1.15 -11.29
C ALA A 155 -5.84 0.01 -10.30
N ILE A 156 -6.88 0.84 -10.22
CA ILE A 156 -6.93 2.01 -9.34
C ILE A 156 -8.05 1.85 -8.32
N ASP A 157 -7.75 2.21 -7.08
CA ASP A 157 -8.72 2.14 -5.99
C ASP A 157 -8.29 3.03 -4.81
N ALA A 158 -9.18 3.28 -3.85
CA ALA A 158 -8.92 4.08 -2.68
C ALA A 158 -9.32 3.38 -1.39
N THR A 159 -8.59 3.63 -0.31
CA THR A 159 -8.89 3.06 1.00
C THR A 159 -8.68 4.06 2.13
N GLY A 160 -9.47 3.92 3.21
CA GLY A 160 -9.29 4.72 4.40
C GLY A 160 -8.11 4.25 5.25
N LEU A 161 -7.28 5.20 5.68
CA LEU A 161 -6.27 5.03 6.72
C LEU A 161 -6.64 5.88 7.93
N LYS A 162 -6.61 5.28 9.10
CA LYS A 162 -6.92 5.95 10.36
C LYS A 162 -5.71 6.76 10.83
N VAL A 163 -5.93 8.00 11.30
CA VAL A 163 -4.87 8.78 11.95
C VAL A 163 -4.92 8.52 13.44
N TYR A 164 -3.79 8.04 14.01
CA TYR A 164 -3.65 7.91 15.44
C TYR A 164 -3.46 9.30 16.07
N GLY A 165 -4.30 9.68 17.01
CA GLY A 165 -4.20 10.97 17.69
C GLY A 165 -5.49 11.39 18.40
N GLU A 166 -5.64 12.66 18.66
CA GLU A 166 -6.53 13.35 19.58
C GLU A 166 -7.96 12.80 19.79
N GLY A 167 -8.54 12.12 18.83
CA GLY A 167 -9.88 11.56 18.95
C GLY A 167 -9.95 10.18 19.62
N GLU A 168 -8.92 9.32 19.48
CA GLU A 168 -9.01 7.92 19.91
C GLU A 168 -9.01 7.77 21.44
N TRP A 169 -8.17 8.52 22.13
CA TRP A 169 -8.13 8.46 23.59
C TRP A 169 -9.44 8.95 24.22
N LYS A 170 -9.98 10.06 23.71
CA LYS A 170 -11.27 10.61 24.19
C LYS A 170 -12.44 9.68 23.88
N VAL A 171 -12.47 9.07 22.70
CA VAL A 171 -13.51 8.08 22.34
C VAL A 171 -13.40 6.84 23.22
N LYS A 172 -12.19 6.35 23.50
CA LYS A 172 -11.96 5.20 24.39
C LYS A 172 -12.33 5.51 25.83
N LYS A 173 -12.08 6.74 26.32
CA LYS A 173 -12.34 7.15 27.70
C LYS A 173 -13.80 7.59 27.94
N HIS A 174 -14.44 8.20 26.97
CA HIS A 174 -15.75 8.85 27.14
C HIS A 174 -16.87 8.29 26.26
N GLY A 175 -16.61 7.22 25.52
CA GLY A 175 -17.65 6.45 24.81
C GLY A 175 -18.42 7.19 23.71
N THR A 176 -17.95 8.34 23.21
CA THR A 176 -18.74 9.18 22.29
C THR A 176 -18.04 9.55 21.00
N ASP A 177 -18.88 9.71 19.99
CA ASP A 177 -18.74 10.45 18.73
C ASP A 177 -17.68 9.99 17.73
N GLY A 178 -18.14 9.29 16.70
CA GLY A 178 -17.41 9.07 15.44
C GLY A 178 -16.86 10.35 14.81
N LYS A 179 -17.34 11.54 15.22
CA LYS A 179 -16.91 12.86 14.75
C LYS A 179 -15.46 13.23 15.11
N ARG A 180 -14.82 12.57 16.06
CA ARG A 180 -13.44 12.87 16.50
C ARG A 180 -12.38 11.96 15.88
N ARG A 181 -12.76 11.00 15.03
CA ARG A 181 -11.82 10.13 14.33
C ARG A 181 -11.38 10.80 13.04
N VAL A 182 -10.08 11.03 12.91
CA VAL A 182 -9.50 11.60 11.71
C VAL A 182 -9.10 10.46 10.77
N TRP A 183 -9.57 10.55 9.55
CA TRP A 183 -9.27 9.61 8.47
C TRP A 183 -8.53 10.32 7.35
N ARG A 184 -7.73 9.55 6.63
CA ARG A 184 -7.14 9.94 5.34
C ARG A 184 -7.53 8.90 4.32
N LYS A 185 -7.58 9.30 3.06
CA LYS A 185 -7.76 8.38 1.95
C LYS A 185 -6.41 8.14 1.28
N LEU A 186 -6.05 6.89 1.15
CA LEU A 186 -4.92 6.44 0.34
C LEU A 186 -5.46 5.96 -0.99
N HIS A 187 -5.09 6.64 -2.06
CA HIS A 187 -5.37 6.24 -3.43
C HIS A 187 -4.14 5.54 -3.98
N ILE A 188 -4.31 4.41 -4.65
CA ILE A 188 -3.22 3.64 -5.25
C ILE A 188 -3.55 3.23 -6.67
N ALA A 189 -2.52 3.17 -7.50
CA ALA A 189 -2.56 2.58 -8.83
C ALA A 189 -1.57 1.42 -8.88
N VAL A 190 -2.06 0.23 -9.17
CA VAL A 190 -1.33 -1.04 -9.08
C VAL A 190 -1.20 -1.66 -10.47
N ASP A 191 0.02 -2.03 -10.85
CA ASP A 191 0.27 -2.87 -12.02
C ASP A 191 -0.16 -4.30 -11.68
N THR A 192 -1.20 -4.79 -12.36
CA THR A 192 -1.77 -6.12 -12.05
C THR A 192 -0.85 -7.27 -12.42
N SER A 193 0.13 -7.05 -13.27
CA SER A 193 1.09 -8.08 -13.69
C SER A 193 2.22 -8.26 -12.67
N THR A 194 2.70 -7.16 -12.08
CA THR A 194 3.82 -7.18 -11.14
C THR A 194 3.39 -7.05 -9.67
N HIS A 195 2.13 -6.69 -9.43
CA HIS A 195 1.59 -6.34 -8.11
C HIS A 195 2.28 -5.12 -7.44
N GLU A 196 3.04 -4.35 -8.21
CA GLU A 196 3.72 -3.15 -7.73
C GLU A 196 2.77 -1.95 -7.71
N ILE A 197 2.87 -1.14 -6.67
CA ILE A 197 2.17 0.14 -6.62
C ILE A 197 2.99 1.16 -7.40
N ILE A 198 2.45 1.61 -8.53
CA ILE A 198 3.11 2.50 -9.48
C ILE A 198 2.90 3.98 -9.11
N ALA A 199 1.70 4.32 -8.61
CA ALA A 199 1.35 5.65 -8.16
C ALA A 199 0.56 5.58 -6.86
N ALA A 200 0.74 6.58 -6.01
CA ALA A 200 -0.01 6.69 -4.75
C ALA A 200 -0.19 8.15 -4.36
N GLU A 201 -1.31 8.44 -3.73
CA GLU A 201 -1.60 9.77 -3.17
C GLU A 201 -2.38 9.65 -1.86
N LEU A 202 -2.01 10.46 -0.88
CA LEU A 202 -2.74 10.57 0.38
C LEU A 202 -3.57 11.84 0.34
N SER A 203 -4.88 11.72 0.49
CA SER A 203 -5.79 12.87 0.53
C SER A 203 -6.54 12.98 1.86
N LEU A 204 -7.23 14.10 2.05
CA LEU A 204 -8.20 14.26 3.12
C LEU A 204 -9.44 13.39 2.83
N SER A 205 -10.19 13.06 3.86
CA SER A 205 -11.37 12.17 3.73
C SER A 205 -12.51 12.75 2.90
N ASN A 206 -12.58 14.07 2.77
CA ASN A 206 -13.59 14.78 1.99
C ASN A 206 -13.26 14.92 0.50
N VAL A 207 -12.03 14.61 0.09
CA VAL A 207 -11.62 14.61 -1.32
C VAL A 207 -12.21 13.37 -2.00
N THR A 208 -12.82 13.56 -3.18
CA THR A 208 -13.41 12.46 -3.94
C THR A 208 -12.34 11.66 -4.69
N ASP A 209 -12.64 10.40 -4.99
CA ASP A 209 -11.69 9.52 -5.70
C ASP A 209 -11.41 10.03 -7.12
N ALA A 210 -12.43 10.60 -7.77
CA ALA A 210 -12.33 11.18 -9.11
C ALA A 210 -11.40 12.41 -9.17
N GLU A 211 -11.37 13.25 -8.13
CA GLU A 211 -10.49 14.43 -8.08
C GLU A 211 -9.01 14.06 -8.04
N VAL A 212 -8.65 12.93 -7.38
CA VAL A 212 -7.26 12.48 -7.24
C VAL A 212 -6.80 11.70 -8.48
N PHE A 213 -7.70 11.11 -9.21
CA PHE A 213 -7.41 10.22 -10.33
C PHE A 213 -6.45 10.80 -11.38
N PRO A 214 -6.63 12.04 -11.90
CA PRO A 214 -5.69 12.62 -12.85
C PRO A 214 -4.26 12.74 -12.30
N ASN A 215 -4.12 13.06 -11.01
CA ASN A 215 -2.81 13.17 -10.35
C ASN A 215 -2.10 11.83 -10.23
N LEU A 216 -2.83 10.74 -9.95
CA LEU A 216 -2.28 9.39 -9.98
C LEU A 216 -1.73 9.04 -11.36
N LEU A 217 -2.47 9.35 -12.41
CA LEU A 217 -2.02 9.07 -13.77
C LEU A 217 -0.82 9.93 -14.19
N LYS A 218 -0.70 11.17 -13.72
CA LYS A 218 0.47 12.04 -13.97
C LYS A 218 1.76 11.45 -13.41
N GLN A 219 1.69 10.71 -12.29
CA GLN A 219 2.87 10.07 -11.69
C GLN A 219 3.45 8.93 -12.54
N THR A 220 2.67 8.40 -13.49
CA THR A 220 3.06 7.26 -14.33
C THR A 220 3.52 7.74 -15.69
N HIS A 221 4.81 7.48 -16.04
CA HIS A 221 5.40 7.82 -17.34
C HIS A 221 5.41 6.65 -18.33
N ARG A 222 5.16 5.43 -17.86
CA ARG A 222 5.08 4.22 -18.69
C ARG A 222 3.81 4.23 -19.54
N LYS A 223 3.86 3.60 -20.72
CA LYS A 223 2.66 3.34 -21.52
C LYS A 223 1.72 2.43 -20.74
N ILE A 224 0.43 2.76 -20.71
CA ILE A 224 -0.61 1.97 -20.07
C ILE A 224 -1.58 1.52 -21.15
N ILE A 225 -1.95 0.23 -21.15
CA ILE A 225 -2.88 -0.33 -22.14
C ILE A 225 -4.32 -0.24 -21.61
N GLU A 226 -4.57 -0.69 -20.41
CA GLU A 226 -5.90 -0.69 -19.77
C GLU A 226 -5.84 -0.07 -18.38
N ILE A 227 -6.89 0.66 -18.02
CA ILE A 227 -7.04 1.25 -16.68
C ILE A 227 -8.40 0.86 -16.13
N SER A 228 -8.43 0.22 -14.97
CA SER A 228 -9.66 -0.14 -14.26
C SER A 228 -9.82 0.66 -12.96
N GLY A 229 -11.04 1.07 -12.70
CA GLY A 229 -11.49 1.68 -11.46
C GLY A 229 -12.91 1.20 -11.14
N ASP A 230 -13.41 1.54 -9.97
CA ASP A 230 -14.81 1.28 -9.64
C ASP A 230 -15.75 2.36 -10.24
N GLY A 231 -17.06 2.25 -9.99
CA GLY A 231 -18.04 3.22 -10.50
C GLY A 231 -17.91 4.64 -9.92
N ALA A 232 -17.12 4.84 -8.86
CA ALA A 232 -16.82 6.18 -8.34
C ALA A 232 -16.00 7.00 -9.34
N TYR A 233 -15.19 6.33 -10.16
CA TYR A 233 -14.38 6.94 -11.23
C TYR A 233 -15.14 7.14 -12.56
N ASP A 234 -16.44 6.81 -12.64
CA ASP A 234 -17.26 7.05 -13.83
C ASP A 234 -17.62 8.53 -13.97
N THR A 235 -16.63 9.36 -14.23
CA THR A 235 -16.74 10.83 -14.45
C THR A 235 -16.02 11.24 -15.71
N ARG A 236 -16.41 12.40 -16.30
CA ARG A 236 -15.77 12.93 -17.51
C ARG A 236 -14.28 13.16 -17.30
N ASP A 237 -13.88 13.77 -16.20
CA ASP A 237 -12.48 14.08 -15.89
C ASP A 237 -11.62 12.82 -15.82
N CYS A 238 -12.14 11.72 -15.25
CA CYS A 238 -11.44 10.44 -15.20
C CYS A 238 -11.28 9.85 -16.61
N HIS A 239 -12.34 9.83 -17.40
CA HIS A 239 -12.28 9.32 -18.78
C HIS A 239 -11.36 10.17 -19.66
N ASP A 240 -11.36 11.50 -19.52
CA ASP A 240 -10.44 12.38 -20.22
C ASP A 240 -8.98 12.17 -19.82
N ALA A 241 -8.71 11.95 -18.53
CA ALA A 241 -7.37 11.62 -18.05
C ALA A 241 -6.88 10.29 -18.65
N ILE A 242 -7.77 9.28 -18.79
CA ILE A 242 -7.46 8.00 -19.45
C ILE A 242 -7.20 8.21 -20.94
N ARG A 243 -7.99 9.03 -21.60
CA ARG A 243 -7.81 9.38 -23.01
C ARG A 243 -6.45 10.02 -23.28
N VAL A 244 -6.00 10.93 -22.42
CA VAL A 244 -4.66 11.54 -22.49
C VAL A 244 -3.56 10.46 -22.42
N LYS A 245 -3.76 9.41 -21.62
CA LYS A 245 -2.84 8.25 -21.55
C LYS A 245 -2.98 7.28 -22.73
N ARG A 246 -3.96 7.47 -23.60
CA ARG A 246 -4.28 6.55 -24.73
C ARG A 246 -4.52 5.13 -24.26
N ALA A 247 -5.14 4.98 -23.10
CA ALA A 247 -5.47 3.69 -22.51
C ALA A 247 -6.96 3.36 -22.67
N VAL A 248 -7.30 2.08 -22.56
CA VAL A 248 -8.70 1.62 -22.58
C VAL A 248 -9.30 1.77 -21.18
N PRO A 249 -10.42 2.50 -21.00
CA PRO A 249 -11.09 2.61 -19.72
C PRO A 249 -11.90 1.36 -19.41
N LEU A 250 -11.63 0.73 -18.28
CA LEU A 250 -12.44 -0.36 -17.73
C LEU A 250 -13.10 0.11 -16.42
N ILE A 251 -14.04 1.03 -16.55
CA ILE A 251 -14.82 1.62 -15.46
C ILE A 251 -16.28 1.24 -15.66
N PRO A 252 -16.93 0.55 -14.70
CA PRO A 252 -18.34 0.22 -14.80
C PRO A 252 -19.18 1.49 -14.70
N PRO A 253 -20.15 1.71 -15.59
CA PRO A 253 -21.05 2.83 -15.51
C PRO A 253 -21.90 2.72 -14.23
N ARG A 254 -22.25 3.88 -13.67
CA ARG A 254 -23.17 3.96 -12.53
C ARG A 254 -24.56 3.45 -12.92
N GLU A 255 -25.37 3.10 -11.95
CA GLU A 255 -26.77 2.75 -12.18
C GLU A 255 -27.50 3.94 -12.82
N GLY A 256 -28.34 3.67 -13.82
CA GLY A 256 -29.06 4.70 -14.56
C GLY A 256 -28.20 5.55 -15.51
N ALA A 257 -26.97 5.15 -15.79
CA ALA A 257 -26.06 5.92 -16.63
C ALA A 257 -26.62 6.18 -18.04
N ALA A 258 -26.58 7.44 -18.48
CA ALA A 258 -26.91 7.84 -19.84
C ALA A 258 -25.70 7.69 -20.79
N PHE A 259 -25.95 7.59 -22.08
CA PHE A 259 -24.91 7.69 -23.11
C PHE A 259 -24.31 9.09 -23.12
N TRP A 260 -23.02 9.16 -23.39
CA TRP A 260 -22.32 10.40 -23.70
C TRP A 260 -22.28 10.62 -25.21
N GLU A 261 -21.33 11.45 -25.68
CA GLU A 261 -21.18 11.76 -27.10
C GLU A 261 -21.04 10.49 -27.95
N GLN A 262 -21.48 10.56 -29.20
CA GLN A 262 -21.34 9.43 -30.13
C GLN A 262 -19.88 9.00 -30.27
N GLY A 263 -19.63 7.70 -30.21
CA GLY A 263 -18.27 7.14 -30.31
C GLY A 263 -17.45 7.16 -29.01
N HIS A 264 -17.99 7.70 -27.91
CA HIS A 264 -17.27 7.69 -26.64
C HIS A 264 -17.09 6.25 -26.11
N PRO A 265 -15.85 5.81 -25.70
CA PRO A 265 -15.57 4.44 -25.28
C PRO A 265 -16.44 3.93 -24.11
N ARG A 266 -16.85 4.82 -23.20
CA ARG A 266 -17.75 4.52 -22.09
C ARG A 266 -19.11 4.00 -22.55
N ASN A 267 -19.60 4.45 -23.73
CA ASN A 267 -20.91 4.09 -24.25
C ASN A 267 -21.06 2.57 -24.48
N LEU A 268 -19.96 1.87 -24.75
CA LEU A 268 -19.97 0.42 -24.86
C LEU A 268 -20.38 -0.26 -23.53
N ALA A 269 -19.86 0.22 -22.41
CA ALA A 269 -20.22 -0.30 -21.09
C ALA A 269 -21.68 0.04 -20.74
N VAL A 270 -22.13 1.27 -21.04
CA VAL A 270 -23.52 1.71 -20.85
C VAL A 270 -24.48 0.89 -21.72
N GLY A 271 -24.13 0.65 -22.97
CA GLY A 271 -24.93 -0.19 -23.89
C GLY A 271 -25.08 -1.62 -23.35
N CYS A 272 -23.99 -2.22 -22.88
CA CYS A 272 -24.03 -3.53 -22.25
C CYS A 272 -24.90 -3.54 -20.96
N GLN A 273 -24.80 -2.49 -20.13
CA GLN A 273 -25.63 -2.38 -18.93
C GLN A 273 -27.12 -2.30 -19.26
N LYS A 274 -27.50 -1.47 -20.24
CA LYS A 274 -28.90 -1.32 -20.69
C LYS A 274 -29.44 -2.60 -21.31
N LEU A 275 -28.65 -3.28 -22.16
CA LEU A 275 -29.05 -4.49 -22.84
C LEU A 275 -29.26 -5.68 -21.89
N TYR A 276 -28.41 -5.83 -20.89
CA TYR A 276 -28.40 -6.99 -20.01
C TYR A 276 -28.91 -6.69 -18.59
N GLY A 277 -29.36 -5.46 -18.31
CA GLY A 277 -29.81 -5.04 -16.98
C GLY A 277 -28.72 -5.00 -15.90
N SER A 278 -27.46 -5.33 -16.25
CA SER A 278 -26.35 -5.36 -15.28
C SER A 278 -24.99 -5.24 -15.97
N ASN A 279 -23.98 -4.83 -15.18
CA ASN A 279 -22.59 -4.78 -15.64
C ASN A 279 -21.89 -6.16 -15.68
N LYS A 280 -22.56 -7.26 -15.26
CA LYS A 280 -21.92 -8.58 -15.08
C LYS A 280 -21.28 -9.11 -16.35
N LYS A 281 -22.03 -9.13 -17.47
CA LYS A 281 -21.52 -9.64 -18.75
C LYS A 281 -20.37 -8.81 -19.30
N TRP A 282 -20.46 -7.46 -19.17
CA TRP A 282 -19.39 -6.57 -19.56
C TRP A 282 -18.12 -6.82 -18.73
N LYS A 283 -18.25 -6.91 -17.39
CA LYS A 283 -17.13 -7.21 -16.49
C LYS A 283 -16.41 -8.53 -16.84
N MET A 284 -17.17 -9.57 -17.17
CA MET A 284 -16.61 -10.86 -17.59
C MET A 284 -15.89 -10.76 -18.93
N ARG A 285 -16.52 -10.12 -19.94
CA ARG A 285 -15.96 -10.00 -21.29
C ARG A 285 -14.64 -9.23 -21.35
N TYR A 286 -14.54 -8.15 -20.56
CA TYR A 286 -13.37 -7.27 -20.59
C TYR A 286 -12.38 -7.53 -19.45
N GLY A 287 -12.50 -8.63 -18.72
CA GLY A 287 -11.54 -9.01 -17.69
C GLY A 287 -11.43 -8.02 -16.51
N TYR A 288 -12.52 -7.31 -16.22
CA TYR A 288 -12.60 -6.31 -15.15
C TYR A 288 -12.22 -6.86 -13.76
N HIS A 289 -12.40 -8.17 -13.53
CA HIS A 289 -12.08 -8.81 -12.24
C HIS A 289 -10.60 -8.67 -11.84
N LYS A 290 -9.69 -8.40 -12.79
CA LYS A 290 -8.28 -8.08 -12.48
C LYS A 290 -8.15 -6.87 -11.54
N ARG A 291 -9.16 -6.00 -11.46
CA ARG A 291 -9.20 -4.88 -10.51
C ARG A 291 -9.04 -5.34 -9.05
N SER A 292 -9.47 -6.54 -8.70
CA SER A 292 -9.33 -7.08 -7.34
C SER A 292 -7.88 -7.12 -6.84
N ILE A 293 -6.89 -7.00 -7.72
CA ILE A 293 -5.47 -6.88 -7.35
C ILE A 293 -5.22 -5.57 -6.57
N SER A 294 -5.95 -4.48 -6.85
CA SER A 294 -5.85 -3.25 -6.05
C SER A 294 -6.38 -3.46 -4.63
N GLU A 295 -7.46 -4.22 -4.46
CA GLU A 295 -8.01 -4.60 -3.15
C GLU A 295 -7.00 -5.45 -2.37
N THR A 296 -6.34 -6.40 -3.05
CA THR A 296 -5.26 -7.21 -2.48
C THR A 296 -4.08 -6.33 -2.04
N ALA A 297 -3.67 -5.34 -2.84
CA ALA A 297 -2.61 -4.42 -2.47
C ALA A 297 -2.98 -3.59 -1.24
N MET A 298 -4.22 -3.09 -1.17
CA MET A 298 -4.72 -2.36 0.00
C MET A 298 -4.78 -3.22 1.25
N TYR A 299 -5.24 -4.45 1.13
CA TYR A 299 -5.22 -5.43 2.21
C TYR A 299 -3.80 -5.63 2.72
N ARG A 300 -2.83 -5.82 1.83
CA ARG A 300 -1.41 -5.96 2.19
C ARG A 300 -0.84 -4.72 2.87
N VAL A 301 -1.19 -3.50 2.42
CA VAL A 301 -0.82 -2.26 3.11
C VAL A 301 -1.30 -2.29 4.56
N LYS A 302 -2.57 -2.63 4.78
CA LYS A 302 -3.19 -2.64 6.12
C LYS A 302 -2.64 -3.73 7.02
N GLN A 303 -2.44 -4.93 6.51
CA GLN A 303 -1.98 -6.08 7.29
C GLN A 303 -0.48 -6.03 7.59
N LEU A 304 0.35 -5.75 6.60
CA LEU A 304 1.80 -5.80 6.75
C LEU A 304 2.40 -4.52 7.34
N LEU A 305 1.75 -3.37 7.12
CA LEU A 305 2.29 -2.07 7.49
C LEU A 305 1.39 -1.29 8.46
N GLY A 306 0.24 -1.87 8.80
CA GLY A 306 -0.76 -1.30 9.69
C GLY A 306 -1.65 -0.26 9.02
N GLY A 307 -2.96 -0.33 9.27
CA GLY A 307 -3.98 0.57 8.71
C GLY A 307 -4.08 1.94 9.40
N LYS A 308 -3.08 2.34 10.19
CA LYS A 308 -3.10 3.58 10.99
C LYS A 308 -1.85 4.39 10.71
N LEU A 309 -2.00 5.70 10.52
CA LEU A 309 -0.90 6.66 10.47
C LEU A 309 -0.59 7.15 11.88
N SER A 310 0.69 7.25 12.22
CA SER A 310 1.14 7.59 13.58
C SER A 310 1.74 8.98 13.70
N LEU A 311 2.12 9.61 12.60
CA LEU A 311 2.67 10.96 12.60
C LEU A 311 1.53 12.01 12.60
N ARG A 312 1.71 13.12 13.34
CA ARG A 312 0.65 14.10 13.57
C ARG A 312 0.43 15.07 12.42
N ASN A 313 1.53 15.56 11.85
CA ASN A 313 1.47 16.56 10.77
C ASN A 313 1.09 15.88 9.45
N TYR A 314 0.25 16.55 8.62
CA TYR A 314 -0.22 16.02 7.35
C TYR A 314 0.92 15.66 6.39
N ASN A 315 1.89 16.56 6.19
CA ASN A 315 3.03 16.28 5.31
C ASN A 315 3.87 15.09 5.84
N ALA A 316 3.99 14.96 7.17
CA ALA A 316 4.65 13.78 7.76
C ALA A 316 3.83 12.49 7.56
N GLN A 317 2.48 12.58 7.54
CA GLN A 317 1.61 11.46 7.19
C GLN A 317 1.79 11.06 5.73
N VAL A 318 1.97 12.02 4.81
CA VAL A 318 2.31 11.75 3.40
C VAL A 318 3.65 11.01 3.32
N GLY A 319 4.70 11.50 3.99
CA GLY A 319 6.00 10.82 4.04
C GLY A 319 5.89 9.42 4.65
N GLU A 320 5.14 9.26 5.75
CA GLU A 320 4.90 7.95 6.37
C GLU A 320 4.19 6.99 5.39
N THR A 321 3.19 7.48 4.65
CA THR A 321 2.45 6.69 3.66
C THR A 321 3.35 6.27 2.50
N TYR A 322 4.17 7.18 1.96
CA TYR A 322 5.07 6.84 0.86
C TYR A 322 6.18 5.87 1.29
N ALA A 323 6.64 5.95 2.56
CA ALA A 323 7.53 4.94 3.12
C ALA A 323 6.83 3.57 3.22
N MET A 324 5.53 3.53 3.58
CA MET A 324 4.73 2.30 3.55
C MET A 324 4.65 1.72 2.14
N ILE A 325 4.34 2.53 1.14
CA ILE A 325 4.27 2.08 -0.26
C ILE A 325 5.62 1.56 -0.74
N LYS A 326 6.72 2.27 -0.44
CA LYS A 326 8.08 1.82 -0.78
C LYS A 326 8.40 0.48 -0.11
N ALA A 327 8.05 0.31 1.16
CA ALA A 327 8.22 -0.95 1.88
C ALA A 327 7.39 -2.07 1.24
N LEU A 328 6.14 -1.82 0.86
CA LEU A 328 5.30 -2.82 0.20
C LEU A 328 5.85 -3.23 -1.17
N ASN A 329 6.32 -2.28 -1.99
CA ASN A 329 6.95 -2.58 -3.26
C ASN A 329 8.24 -3.41 -3.07
N LYS A 330 9.04 -3.08 -2.04
CA LYS A 330 10.23 -3.87 -1.67
C LYS A 330 9.85 -5.31 -1.28
N LEU A 331 8.76 -5.49 -0.51
CA LEU A 331 8.20 -6.81 -0.18
C LEU A 331 7.66 -7.56 -1.40
N THR A 332 7.03 -6.86 -2.34
CA THR A 332 6.54 -7.44 -3.60
C THR A 332 7.71 -7.98 -4.43
N GLY A 333 8.83 -7.25 -4.47
CA GLY A 333 10.06 -7.67 -5.17
C GLY A 333 10.72 -8.94 -4.60
N LEU A 334 10.42 -9.35 -3.36
CA LEU A 334 10.87 -10.63 -2.82
C LEU A 334 10.18 -11.84 -3.47
N GLY A 335 8.97 -11.64 -3.98
CA GLY A 335 8.16 -12.66 -4.63
C GLY A 335 6.71 -12.67 -4.15
N MET A 336 5.82 -12.99 -5.07
CA MET A 336 4.39 -13.15 -4.84
C MET A 336 4.00 -14.63 -5.02
N PRO A 337 2.90 -15.08 -4.38
CA PRO A 337 2.40 -16.42 -4.62
C PRO A 337 1.85 -16.53 -6.05
N GLU A 338 2.25 -17.56 -6.76
CA GLU A 338 1.63 -17.97 -8.01
C GLU A 338 0.57 -19.02 -7.71
N THR A 339 -0.67 -18.75 -8.10
CA THR A 339 -1.79 -19.64 -7.79
C THR A 339 -2.36 -20.26 -9.06
N GLN A 340 -2.61 -21.55 -9.03
CA GLN A 340 -3.30 -22.28 -10.08
C GLN A 340 -4.65 -22.76 -9.56
N TYR A 341 -5.67 -22.61 -10.39
CA TYR A 341 -7.00 -23.15 -10.12
C TYR A 341 -6.97 -24.68 -10.20
N ILE A 342 -7.56 -25.33 -9.22
CA ILE A 342 -7.73 -26.78 -9.19
C ILE A 342 -9.21 -27.04 -9.49
N VAL A 343 -9.46 -27.75 -10.58
CA VAL A 343 -10.80 -28.22 -10.98
C VAL A 343 -11.26 -29.33 -10.03
#